data_a8c97339dd2ca08c22c4daf77db87b6c
#
_entry.id   a8c97339dd2ca08c22c4daf77db87b6c
#
_cell.length_a   1.000
_cell.length_b   1.000
_cell.length_c   1.000
_cell.angle_alpha   90.00
_cell.angle_beta   90.00
_cell.angle_gamma   90.00
#
_symmetry.space_group_name_H-M   'P 1'
#
loop_
_entity.id
_entity.type
_entity.pdbx_description
1 polymer ?
#
loop_
_entity_poly.entity_id
_entity_poly.type
_entity_poly.pdbx_seq_one_letter_code
_entity_poly.pdbx_strand_id
1 'polypeptide(L)'
;MPVPTQGRIVVGEPNWAPLEALVPAAELGNFMFMGSAGEIELYKHRLTRRYLNISRDTLTLYQYLNGSYIEITREEALDYVRR
;
A
#
# COMPACT_ATOMS: atom_id res chain seq x y z
N MET A 1 -8.25 -7.44 -11.95
CA MET A 1 -9.55 -7.50 -11.25
C MET A 1 -9.45 -6.74 -9.94
N PRO A 2 -10.37 -5.84 -9.68
CA PRO A 2 -10.31 -5.09 -8.43
C PRO A 2 -10.58 -5.97 -7.22
N VAL A 3 -9.91 -5.67 -6.13
CA VAL A 3 -10.13 -6.36 -4.86
C VAL A 3 -11.35 -5.71 -4.18
N PRO A 4 -12.28 -6.51 -3.64
CA PRO A 4 -13.43 -5.96 -2.94
C PRO A 4 -13.01 -5.06 -1.78
N THR A 5 -13.75 -3.99 -1.57
CA THR A 5 -13.44 -3.01 -0.54
C THR A 5 -14.37 -3.11 0.68
N GLN A 6 -15.20 -4.15 0.75
CA GLN A 6 -16.08 -4.30 1.89
C GLN A 6 -15.35 -4.60 3.19
N GLY A 7 -14.12 -5.04 3.09
CA GLY A 7 -13.33 -5.31 4.27
C GLY A 7 -13.04 -4.01 5.02
N ARG A 8 -13.30 -4.00 6.30
CA ARG A 8 -12.88 -2.88 7.13
C ARG A 8 -11.36 -2.84 7.17
N ILE A 9 -10.84 -1.62 7.29
CA ILE A 9 -9.42 -1.46 7.59
C ILE A 9 -9.21 -1.90 9.03
N VAL A 10 -8.36 -2.90 9.21
CA VAL A 10 -8.02 -3.42 10.52
C VAL A 10 -6.62 -2.97 10.85
N VAL A 11 -6.48 -2.24 11.96
CA VAL A 11 -5.17 -1.80 12.43
C VAL A 11 -4.69 -2.78 13.48
N GLY A 12 -3.72 -3.60 13.12
CA GLY A 12 -3.09 -4.54 14.03
C GLY A 12 -1.60 -4.26 14.10
N GLU A 13 -0.81 -5.30 14.32
CA GLU A 13 0.63 -5.17 14.30
C GLU A 13 1.10 -4.84 12.89
N PRO A 14 2.02 -3.88 12.74
CA PRO A 14 2.53 -3.52 11.43
C PRO A 14 3.21 -4.70 10.74
N ASN A 15 2.91 -4.85 9.46
CA ASN A 15 3.59 -5.81 8.60
C ASN A 15 4.39 -5.02 7.56
N TRP A 16 5.69 -4.97 7.72
CA TRP A 16 6.57 -4.20 6.84
C TRP A 16 7.14 -5.02 5.69
N ALA A 17 6.94 -6.33 5.69
CA ALA A 17 7.54 -7.21 4.69
C ALA A 17 7.18 -6.87 3.25
N PRO A 18 5.91 -6.58 2.89
CA PRO A 18 5.60 -6.17 1.51
C PRO A 18 6.30 -4.88 1.11
N LEU A 19 6.37 -3.91 2.02
CA LEU A 19 7.04 -2.65 1.73
C LEU A 19 8.54 -2.84 1.56
N GLU A 20 9.15 -3.64 2.42
CA GLU A 20 10.58 -3.95 2.35
C GLU A 20 10.97 -4.62 1.03
N ALA A 21 10.04 -5.37 0.44
CA ALA A 21 10.28 -6.05 -0.83
C ALA A 21 10.28 -5.09 -2.02
N LEU A 22 9.67 -3.91 -1.88
CA LEU A 22 9.41 -3.03 -3.02
C LEU A 22 10.12 -1.68 -2.96
N VAL A 23 10.50 -1.21 -1.78
CA VAL A 23 11.20 0.08 -1.65
C VAL A 23 12.56 -0.12 -1.01
N PRO A 24 13.53 0.76 -1.33
CA PRO A 24 14.85 0.69 -0.67
C PRO A 24 14.74 0.87 0.84
N ALA A 25 15.65 0.23 1.56
CA ALA A 25 15.66 0.30 3.02
C ALA A 25 15.69 1.74 3.53
N ALA A 26 16.39 2.62 2.82
CA ALA A 26 16.48 4.03 3.21
C ALA A 26 15.14 4.76 3.16
N GLU A 27 14.17 4.25 2.40
CA GLU A 27 12.86 4.88 2.27
C GLU A 27 11.82 4.33 3.24
N LEU A 28 12.11 3.24 3.93
CA LEU A 28 11.12 2.62 4.82
C LEU A 28 10.64 3.58 5.90
N GLY A 29 11.52 4.40 6.42
CA GLY A 29 11.18 5.39 7.45
C GLY A 29 10.25 6.49 6.97
N ASN A 30 10.05 6.62 5.65
CA ASN A 30 9.16 7.62 5.09
C ASN A 30 7.70 7.18 5.10
N PHE A 31 7.41 5.97 5.55
CA PHE A 31 6.06 5.43 5.52
C PHE A 31 5.54 5.13 6.92
N MET A 32 4.22 5.23 7.06
CA MET A 32 3.50 4.81 8.25
C MET A 32 2.61 3.63 7.88
N PHE A 33 2.53 2.64 8.76
CA PHE A 33 1.60 1.54 8.56
C PHE A 33 0.20 1.99 8.97
N MET A 34 -0.76 1.89 8.05
CA MET A 34 -2.12 2.39 8.27
C MET A 34 -3.14 1.27 8.49
N GLY A 35 -2.73 0.01 8.46
CA GLY A 35 -3.62 -1.11 8.63
C GLY A 35 -3.70 -1.97 7.39
N SER A 36 -4.68 -2.88 7.39
CA SER A 36 -4.88 -3.84 6.31
C SER A 36 -6.33 -3.82 5.86
N ALA A 37 -6.53 -3.92 4.56
CA ALA A 37 -7.84 -4.11 3.95
C ALA A 37 -7.80 -5.47 3.25
N GLY A 38 -8.33 -6.51 3.93
CA GLY A 38 -8.19 -7.88 3.46
C GLY A 38 -6.71 -8.25 3.37
N GLU A 39 -6.27 -8.67 2.19
CA GLU A 39 -4.87 -9.04 1.96
C GLU A 39 -3.97 -7.85 1.63
N ILE A 40 -4.55 -6.65 1.51
CA ILE A 40 -3.80 -5.47 1.10
C ILE A 40 -3.32 -4.71 2.35
N GLU A 41 -2.01 -4.54 2.46
CA GLU A 41 -1.41 -3.75 3.51
C GLU A 41 -1.33 -2.30 3.05
N LEU A 42 -1.67 -1.37 3.94
CA LEU A 42 -1.77 0.04 3.61
C LEU A 42 -0.63 0.82 4.25
N TYR A 43 0.14 1.51 3.43
CA TYR A 43 1.24 2.35 3.90
C TYR A 43 1.03 3.77 3.41
N LYS A 44 1.22 4.75 4.29
CA LYS A 44 1.02 6.15 3.96
C LYS A 44 2.35 6.88 4.00
N HIS A 45 2.68 7.58 2.93
CA HIS A 45 3.91 8.37 2.87
C HIS A 45 3.76 9.59 3.79
N ARG A 46 4.76 9.82 4.64
CA ARG A 46 4.70 10.88 5.66
C ARG A 46 4.63 12.29 5.06
N LEU A 47 5.31 12.51 3.95
CA LEU A 47 5.38 13.85 3.35
C LEU A 47 4.24 14.10 2.37
N THR A 48 4.04 13.19 1.42
CA THR A 48 3.01 13.38 0.39
C THR A 48 1.61 13.04 0.89
N ARG A 49 1.51 12.25 1.96
CA ARG A 49 0.26 11.77 2.54
C ARG A 49 -0.49 10.82 1.61
N ARG A 50 0.16 10.30 0.61
CA ARG A 50 -0.43 9.36 -0.34
C ARG A 50 -0.15 7.93 0.08
N TYR A 51 -1.07 7.03 -0.32
CA TYR A 51 -1.01 5.63 0.08
C TYR A 51 -0.29 4.77 -0.93
N LEU A 52 0.48 3.83 -0.42
CA LEU A 52 1.05 2.73 -1.17
C LEU A 52 0.38 1.47 -0.64
N ASN A 53 -0.41 0.81 -1.49
CA ASN A 53 -1.23 -0.34 -1.10
C ASN A 53 -0.67 -1.60 -1.75
N ILE A 54 -0.28 -2.58 -0.94
CA ILE A 54 0.47 -3.74 -1.44
C ILE A 54 -0.18 -5.02 -0.91
N SER A 55 -0.50 -5.96 -1.82
CA SER A 55 -0.96 -7.28 -1.41
C SER A 55 0.20 -8.02 -0.74
N ARG A 56 -0.02 -8.52 0.49
CA ARG A 56 1.01 -9.29 1.18
C ARG A 56 1.25 -10.66 0.56
N ASP A 57 0.27 -11.16 -0.19
CA ASP A 57 0.38 -12.49 -0.79
C ASP A 57 1.10 -12.48 -2.13
N THR A 58 0.84 -11.48 -2.96
CA THR A 58 1.37 -11.43 -4.32
C THR A 58 2.29 -10.25 -4.60
N LEU A 59 2.40 -9.31 -3.66
CA LEU A 59 3.13 -8.05 -3.81
C LEU A 59 2.57 -7.19 -4.95
N THR A 60 1.32 -7.40 -5.32
CA THR A 60 0.63 -6.59 -6.31
C THR A 60 0.32 -5.23 -5.70
N LEU A 61 0.50 -4.18 -6.49
CA LEU A 61 0.29 -2.80 -6.06
C LEU A 61 -1.07 -2.32 -6.55
N TYR A 62 -1.75 -1.58 -5.69
CA TYR A 62 -3.10 -1.08 -5.98
C TYR A 62 -3.22 0.39 -5.68
N GLN A 63 -4.10 1.06 -6.43
CA GLN A 63 -4.55 2.41 -6.14
C GLN A 63 -6.04 2.34 -5.78
N TYR A 64 -6.41 3.04 -4.71
CA TYR A 64 -7.82 3.07 -4.28
C TYR A 64 -8.55 4.17 -5.04
N LEU A 65 -9.51 3.79 -5.87
CA LEU A 65 -10.30 4.73 -6.67
C LEU A 65 -11.75 4.31 -6.66
N ASN A 66 -12.63 5.27 -6.40
CA ASN A 66 -14.10 5.06 -6.49
C ASN A 66 -14.57 3.81 -5.75
N GLY A 67 -14.04 3.59 -4.56
CA GLY A 67 -14.46 2.47 -3.73
C GLY A 67 -13.83 1.13 -4.06
N SER A 68 -12.85 1.11 -4.97
CA SER A 68 -12.19 -0.15 -5.36
C SER A 68 -10.68 0.00 -5.39
N TYR A 69 -9.99 -1.11 -5.17
CA TYR A 69 -8.56 -1.18 -5.35
C TYR A 69 -8.28 -1.63 -6.78
N ILE A 70 -7.60 -0.77 -7.53
CA ILE A 70 -7.28 -1.00 -8.94
C ILE A 70 -5.79 -1.31 -9.04
N GLU A 71 -5.46 -2.40 -9.72
CA GLU A 71 -4.06 -2.78 -9.88
C GLU A 71 -3.32 -1.77 -10.72
N ILE A 72 -2.13 -1.38 -10.26
CA ILE A 72 -1.22 -0.47 -10.98
C ILE A 72 0.17 -1.06 -11.00
N THR A 73 1.04 -0.52 -11.87
CA THR A 73 2.41 -0.98 -11.91
C THR A 73 3.21 -0.43 -10.73
N ARG A 74 4.34 -1.08 -10.45
CA ARG A 74 5.26 -0.61 -9.41
C ARG A 74 5.71 0.83 -9.69
N GLU A 75 6.04 1.12 -10.96
CA GLU A 75 6.49 2.45 -11.34
C GLU A 75 5.43 3.50 -11.10
N GLU A 76 4.19 3.20 -11.49
CA GLU A 76 3.06 4.10 -11.26
C GLU A 76 2.84 4.35 -9.77
N ALA A 77 2.90 3.28 -8.97
CA ALA A 77 2.67 3.38 -7.54
C ALA A 77 3.74 4.22 -6.85
N LEU A 78 5.01 3.96 -7.17
CA LEU A 78 6.12 4.67 -6.54
C LEU A 78 6.15 6.13 -6.98
N ASP A 79 5.87 6.40 -8.25
CA ASP A 79 5.80 7.78 -8.75
C ASP A 79 4.68 8.54 -8.06
N TYR A 80 3.52 7.91 -7.92
CA TYR A 80 2.37 8.53 -7.27
C TYR A 80 2.68 8.91 -5.81
N VAL A 81 3.27 8.01 -5.06
CA VAL A 81 3.49 8.21 -3.63
C VAL A 81 4.62 9.21 -3.35
N ARG A 82 5.51 9.42 -4.30
CA ARG A 82 6.66 10.31 -4.12
C ARG A 82 6.39 11.76 -4.56
N ARG A 83 5.29 12.02 -5.18
CA ARG A 83 5.02 13.37 -5.71
C ARG A 83 4.73 14.38 -4.64
#